data_302efa34f2c080a9cbebc926abed8d36
#
_entry.id   302efa34f2c080a9cbebc926abed8d36
#
_cell.length_a   1.000
_cell.length_b   1.000
_cell.length_c   1.000
_cell.angle_alpha   90.00
_cell.angle_beta   90.00
_cell.angle_gamma   90.00
#
_symmetry.space_group_name_H-M   'P 1'
#
loop_
_entity.id
_entity.type
_entity.pdbx_description
1 polymer ?
#
loop_
_entity_poly.entity_id
_entity_poly.type
_entity_poly.pdbx_seq_one_letter_code
_entity_poly.pdbx_strand_id
1 'polypeptide(L)'
;VLYKQPKMYHDFSCLNSQLFDTALSYWEKEQTLITTLTELLFPYIQLELLAPQHYAQQEFKQLLSMIQDADVFLSLEQMSQEVQLSWYAIIRLFKSSLGMTPHAYQLNHKINDARIFLIQGMDIAQLSYMLGFSDQSHFHRVFKSSTGTTPKLYQKQHRAILSKS
;
A
#
# COMPACT_ATOMS: atom_id res chain seq x y z
N VAL A 1 31.53 -7.42 -3.25
CA VAL A 1 30.84 -6.71 -4.33
C VAL A 1 29.90 -5.62 -3.78
N LEU A 2 29.24 -5.87 -2.64
CA LEU A 2 28.34 -4.92 -1.95
C LEU A 2 28.99 -3.60 -1.51
N TYR A 3 30.29 -3.61 -1.19
CA TYR A 3 31.04 -2.43 -0.71
C TYR A 3 31.27 -1.32 -1.76
N LYS A 4 30.94 -1.55 -3.02
CA LYS A 4 31.18 -0.58 -4.12
C LYS A 4 29.98 0.28 -4.49
N GLN A 5 28.83 0.16 -3.80
CA GLN A 5 27.64 0.95 -4.07
C GLN A 5 27.12 1.66 -2.81
N PRO A 6 27.54 2.91 -2.58
CA PRO A 6 27.14 3.69 -1.39
C PRO A 6 25.63 3.80 -1.20
N LYS A 7 24.89 3.89 -2.31
CA LYS A 7 23.41 3.98 -2.27
C LYS A 7 22.79 2.71 -1.69
N MET A 8 23.24 1.54 -2.12
CA MET A 8 22.71 0.25 -1.66
C MET A 8 22.97 0.02 -0.17
N TYR A 9 24.13 0.45 0.33
CA TYR A 9 24.44 0.40 1.76
C TYR A 9 23.53 1.35 2.55
N HIS A 10 23.33 2.56 2.06
CA HIS A 10 22.44 3.54 2.68
C HIS A 10 21.00 3.04 2.75
N ASP A 11 20.45 2.54 1.65
CA ASP A 11 19.08 2.03 1.56
C ASP A 11 18.87 0.82 2.48
N PHE A 12 19.88 -0.07 2.57
CA PHE A 12 19.85 -1.21 3.49
C PHE A 12 19.94 -0.80 4.96
N SER A 13 20.74 0.21 5.27
CA SER A 13 20.85 0.77 6.62
C SER A 13 19.54 1.44 7.05
N CYS A 14 18.89 2.17 6.13
CA CYS A 14 17.59 2.80 6.35
C CYS A 14 16.49 1.75 6.59
N LEU A 15 16.46 0.70 5.78
CA LEU A 15 15.58 -0.45 5.96
C LEU A 15 15.76 -1.09 7.33
N ASN A 16 17.01 -1.35 7.73
CA ASN A 16 17.31 -1.95 9.02
C ASN A 16 16.78 -1.08 10.18
N SER A 17 17.02 0.23 10.11
CA SER A 17 16.49 1.18 11.10
C SER A 17 14.96 1.14 11.21
N GLN A 18 14.26 1.08 10.09
CA GLN A 18 12.80 1.02 10.05
C GLN A 18 12.24 -0.32 10.57
N LEU A 19 12.91 -1.44 10.30
CA LEU A 19 12.49 -2.75 10.78
C LEU A 19 12.55 -2.86 12.32
N PHE A 20 13.49 -2.17 12.96
CA PHE A 20 13.63 -2.13 14.41
C PHE A 20 12.89 -0.96 15.08
N ASP A 21 12.25 -0.08 14.32
CA ASP A 21 11.43 0.98 14.89
C ASP A 21 10.17 0.39 15.56
N THR A 22 10.05 0.63 16.87
CA THR A 22 8.91 0.17 17.66
C THR A 22 7.62 0.95 17.37
N ALA A 23 7.72 2.11 16.73
CA ALA A 23 6.56 2.91 16.32
C ALA A 23 5.87 2.39 15.06
N LEU A 24 6.55 1.53 14.28
CA LEU A 24 6.00 0.94 13.08
C LEU A 24 5.29 -0.38 13.42
N SER A 25 4.09 -0.55 12.86
CA SER A 25 3.35 -1.80 12.92
C SER A 25 4.06 -2.92 12.12
N TYR A 26 3.70 -4.17 12.41
CA TYR A 26 4.20 -5.33 11.66
C TYR A 26 3.99 -5.16 10.15
N TRP A 27 2.82 -4.67 9.73
CA TRP A 27 2.47 -4.41 8.35
C TRP A 27 3.35 -3.35 7.68
N GLU A 28 3.61 -2.25 8.37
CA GLU A 28 4.49 -1.18 7.86
C GLU A 28 5.92 -1.71 7.65
N LYS A 29 6.39 -2.55 8.57
CA LYS A 29 7.71 -3.21 8.48
C LYS A 29 7.79 -4.17 7.29
N GLU A 30 6.78 -5.01 7.13
CA GLU A 30 6.69 -5.96 6.01
C GLU A 30 6.69 -5.21 4.67
N GLN A 31 5.90 -4.14 4.55
CA GLN A 31 5.85 -3.34 3.33
C GLN A 31 7.15 -2.61 3.03
N THR A 32 7.79 -2.07 4.04
CA THR A 32 9.09 -1.44 3.90
C THR A 32 10.13 -2.46 3.42
N LEU A 33 10.13 -3.66 4.00
CA LEU A 33 11.01 -4.74 3.59
C LEU A 33 10.78 -5.14 2.13
N ILE A 34 9.54 -5.42 1.75
CA ILE A 34 9.17 -5.84 0.40
C ILE A 34 9.53 -4.75 -0.61
N THR A 35 9.18 -3.49 -0.33
CA THR A 35 9.45 -2.37 -1.24
C THR A 35 10.95 -2.17 -1.42
N THR A 36 11.71 -2.11 -0.33
CA THR A 36 13.14 -1.87 -0.38
C THR A 36 13.89 -3.03 -1.05
N LEU A 37 13.56 -4.28 -0.72
CA LEU A 37 14.16 -5.44 -1.38
C LEU A 37 13.82 -5.48 -2.87
N THR A 38 12.60 -5.14 -3.24
CA THR A 38 12.19 -5.07 -4.64
C THR A 38 12.99 -4.00 -5.38
N GLU A 39 13.14 -2.81 -4.82
CA GLU A 39 13.88 -1.72 -5.45
C GLU A 39 15.40 -1.98 -5.51
N LEU A 40 15.95 -2.62 -4.49
CA LEU A 40 17.37 -2.99 -4.45
C LEU A 40 17.71 -4.14 -5.39
N LEU A 41 16.86 -5.15 -5.48
CA LEU A 41 17.14 -6.38 -6.22
C LEU A 41 16.67 -6.32 -7.68
N PHE A 42 15.63 -5.51 -7.96
CA PHE A 42 15.04 -5.42 -9.28
C PHE A 42 16.04 -5.13 -10.42
N PRO A 43 17.03 -4.22 -10.26
CA PRO A 43 18.00 -3.94 -11.31
C PRO A 43 18.97 -5.10 -11.57
N TYR A 44 19.13 -6.03 -10.63
CA TYR A 44 20.07 -7.15 -10.71
C TYR A 44 19.40 -8.46 -11.11
N ILE A 45 18.09 -8.57 -10.91
CA ILE A 45 17.29 -9.71 -11.34
C ILE A 45 16.74 -9.40 -12.74
N GLN A 46 17.62 -9.36 -13.74
CA GLN A 46 17.23 -9.48 -15.14
C GLN A 46 16.82 -10.93 -15.41
N LEU A 47 15.80 -11.39 -14.75
CA LEU A 47 15.10 -12.58 -15.19
C LEU A 47 14.20 -12.13 -16.35
N GLU A 48 14.63 -12.43 -17.56
CA GLU A 48 13.79 -12.58 -18.74
C GLU A 48 12.70 -13.63 -18.48
N LEU A 49 11.76 -13.31 -17.62
CA LEU A 49 10.50 -14.01 -17.60
C LEU A 49 9.61 -13.25 -18.59
N LEU A 50 9.72 -13.67 -19.86
CA LEU A 50 8.74 -13.45 -20.89
C LEU A 50 7.41 -14.08 -20.43
N ALA A 51 6.70 -13.41 -19.51
CA ALA A 51 5.30 -13.67 -19.34
C ALA A 51 4.59 -13.02 -20.56
N PRO A 52 3.80 -13.77 -21.34
CA PRO A 52 3.07 -13.20 -22.46
C PRO A 52 2.19 -12.06 -21.92
N GLN A 53 2.32 -10.87 -22.46
CA GLN A 53 1.61 -9.67 -22.02
C GLN A 53 0.07 -9.82 -21.95
N HIS A 54 -0.47 -10.81 -22.61
CA HIS A 54 -1.91 -11.03 -22.70
C HIS A 54 -2.50 -11.73 -21.43
N TYR A 55 -1.76 -12.66 -20.83
CA TYR A 55 -2.21 -13.32 -19.59
C TYR A 55 -2.17 -12.35 -18.41
N ALA A 56 -1.12 -11.54 -18.31
CA ALA A 56 -0.95 -10.59 -17.21
C ALA A 56 -2.07 -9.53 -17.11
N GLN A 57 -2.83 -9.28 -18.18
CA GLN A 57 -3.88 -8.26 -18.17
C GLN A 57 -5.19 -8.76 -17.51
N GLN A 58 -5.50 -10.03 -17.63
CA GLN A 58 -6.67 -10.63 -16.99
C GLN A 58 -6.45 -10.78 -15.49
N GLU A 59 -5.32 -11.34 -15.10
CA GLU A 59 -4.92 -11.49 -13.70
C GLU A 59 -4.83 -10.13 -13.00
N PHE A 60 -4.33 -9.11 -13.69
CA PHE A 60 -4.28 -7.76 -13.15
C PHE A 60 -5.67 -7.18 -12.89
N LYS A 61 -6.62 -7.33 -13.80
CA LYS A 61 -8.01 -6.91 -13.60
C LYS A 61 -8.65 -7.66 -12.43
N GLN A 62 -8.39 -8.97 -12.30
CA GLN A 62 -8.88 -9.79 -11.21
C GLN A 62 -8.33 -9.29 -9.87
N LEU A 63 -7.02 -9.01 -9.78
CA LEU A 63 -6.39 -8.42 -8.60
C LEU A 63 -6.97 -7.06 -8.22
N LEU A 64 -7.23 -6.20 -9.21
CA LEU A 64 -7.85 -4.89 -8.95
C LEU A 64 -9.26 -5.03 -8.39
N SER A 65 -10.10 -5.89 -8.99
CA SER A 65 -11.45 -6.18 -8.48
C SER A 65 -11.40 -6.75 -7.06
N MET A 66 -10.55 -7.74 -6.84
CA MET A 66 -10.36 -8.35 -5.52
C MET A 66 -9.99 -7.33 -4.44
N ILE A 67 -9.12 -6.36 -4.77
CA ILE A 67 -8.73 -5.29 -3.84
C ILE A 67 -9.88 -4.31 -3.61
N GLN A 68 -10.64 -3.98 -4.64
CA GLN A 68 -11.77 -3.05 -4.54
C GLN A 68 -12.91 -3.63 -3.71
N ASP A 69 -13.15 -4.94 -3.82
CA ASP A 69 -14.23 -5.63 -3.12
C ASP A 69 -13.87 -6.06 -1.68
N ALA A 70 -12.58 -5.94 -1.31
CA ALA A 70 -12.10 -6.38 0.00
C ALA A 70 -12.31 -5.33 1.10
N ASP A 71 -12.96 -5.74 2.20
CA ASP A 71 -13.10 -4.91 3.41
C ASP A 71 -11.78 -4.72 4.16
N VAL A 72 -10.90 -5.71 4.10
CA VAL A 72 -9.60 -5.74 4.79
C VAL A 72 -8.44 -5.71 3.80
N PHE A 73 -7.23 -5.44 4.31
CA PHE A 73 -6.03 -5.56 3.49
C PHE A 73 -5.74 -7.00 3.12
N LEU A 74 -5.51 -7.24 1.84
CA LEU A 74 -5.16 -8.55 1.31
C LEU A 74 -3.64 -8.75 1.35
N SER A 75 -3.22 -9.92 1.79
CA SER A 75 -1.82 -10.32 1.74
C SER A 75 -1.39 -10.69 0.31
N LEU A 76 -0.09 -10.63 0.03
CA LEU A 76 0.46 -11.13 -1.23
C LEU A 76 0.19 -12.63 -1.43
N GLU A 77 0.11 -13.39 -0.33
CA GLU A 77 -0.22 -14.81 -0.37
C GLU A 77 -1.65 -15.05 -0.87
N GLN A 78 -2.63 -14.32 -0.32
CA GLN A 78 -4.02 -14.39 -0.78
C GLN A 78 -4.14 -14.00 -2.26
N MET A 79 -3.48 -12.91 -2.67
CA MET A 79 -3.44 -12.50 -4.08
C MET A 79 -2.80 -13.57 -4.97
N SER A 80 -1.70 -14.17 -4.53
CA SER A 80 -0.96 -15.21 -5.25
C SER A 80 -1.79 -16.47 -5.46
N GLN A 81 -2.52 -16.88 -4.43
CA GLN A 81 -3.42 -18.04 -4.50
C GLN A 81 -4.57 -17.81 -5.48
N GLU A 82 -5.11 -16.60 -5.53
CA GLU A 82 -6.25 -16.28 -6.40
C GLU A 82 -5.86 -16.26 -7.89
N VAL A 83 -4.74 -15.60 -8.23
CA VAL A 83 -4.35 -15.44 -9.64
C VAL A 83 -3.28 -16.43 -10.11
N GLN A 84 -2.83 -17.34 -9.23
CA GLN A 84 -1.79 -18.34 -9.52
C GLN A 84 -0.47 -17.72 -10.05
N LEU A 85 -0.15 -16.50 -9.56
CA LEU A 85 1.10 -15.81 -9.84
C LEU A 85 1.99 -15.77 -8.60
N SER A 86 3.31 -15.77 -8.80
CA SER A 86 4.23 -15.55 -7.67
C SER A 86 4.10 -14.12 -7.12
N TRP A 87 4.42 -13.92 -5.84
CA TRP A 87 4.44 -12.62 -5.19
C TRP A 87 5.25 -11.59 -5.98
N TYR A 88 6.39 -12.03 -6.50
CA TYR A 88 7.25 -11.19 -7.33
C TYR A 88 6.55 -10.76 -8.64
N ALA A 89 5.87 -11.69 -9.31
CA ALA A 89 5.13 -11.38 -10.53
C ALA A 89 4.00 -10.36 -10.26
N ILE A 90 3.29 -10.50 -9.13
CA ILE A 90 2.25 -9.55 -8.70
C ILE A 90 2.83 -8.16 -8.45
N ILE A 91 3.92 -8.05 -7.67
CA ILE A 91 4.57 -6.77 -7.39
C ILE A 91 5.05 -6.11 -8.68
N ARG A 92 5.68 -6.88 -9.58
CA ARG A 92 6.14 -6.41 -10.88
C ARG A 92 4.98 -5.91 -11.74
N LEU A 93 3.87 -6.64 -11.75
CA LEU A 93 2.66 -6.30 -12.50
C LEU A 93 2.09 -4.96 -12.05
N PHE A 94 1.95 -4.74 -10.74
CA PHE A 94 1.50 -3.46 -10.19
C PHE A 94 2.49 -2.32 -10.46
N LYS A 95 3.79 -2.55 -10.29
CA LYS A 95 4.83 -1.55 -10.59
C LYS A 95 4.85 -1.15 -12.06
N SER A 96 4.74 -2.11 -12.98
CA SER A 96 4.73 -1.82 -14.42
C SER A 96 3.44 -1.15 -14.90
N SER A 97 2.29 -1.51 -14.30
CA SER A 97 0.97 -1.00 -14.73
C SER A 97 0.59 0.31 -14.05
N LEU A 98 0.93 0.50 -12.76
CA LEU A 98 0.50 1.63 -11.94
C LEU A 98 1.65 2.42 -11.30
N GLY A 99 2.89 1.99 -11.44
CA GLY A 99 4.04 2.62 -10.81
C GLY A 99 4.16 2.41 -9.30
N MET A 100 3.29 1.59 -8.69
CA MET A 100 3.22 1.38 -7.23
C MET A 100 3.12 -0.10 -6.86
N THR A 101 3.32 -0.43 -5.58
CA THR A 101 3.14 -1.79 -5.07
C THR A 101 1.65 -2.12 -4.88
N PRO A 102 1.27 -3.43 -4.81
CA PRO A 102 -0.10 -3.84 -4.48
C PRO A 102 -0.61 -3.23 -3.17
N HIS A 103 0.22 -3.20 -2.14
CA HIS A 103 -0.15 -2.60 -0.85
C HIS A 103 -0.35 -1.08 -0.95
N ALA A 104 0.53 -0.36 -1.65
CA ALA A 104 0.34 1.08 -1.86
C ALA A 104 -0.96 1.37 -2.61
N TYR A 105 -1.34 0.51 -3.55
CA TYR A 105 -2.63 0.60 -4.23
C TYR A 105 -3.80 0.37 -3.28
N GLN A 106 -3.77 -0.70 -2.46
CA GLN A 106 -4.78 -0.95 -1.43
C GLN A 106 -4.91 0.23 -0.46
N LEU A 107 -3.77 0.75 -0.02
CA LEU A 107 -3.74 1.89 0.91
C LEU A 107 -4.41 3.13 0.29
N ASN A 108 -4.09 3.45 -0.96
CA ASN A 108 -4.72 4.55 -1.69
C ASN A 108 -6.24 4.35 -1.82
N HIS A 109 -6.69 3.12 -2.10
CA HIS A 109 -8.11 2.78 -2.17
C HIS A 109 -8.80 3.05 -0.83
N LYS A 110 -8.27 2.48 0.26
CA LYS A 110 -8.82 2.68 1.61
C LYS A 110 -8.83 4.15 2.06
N ILE A 111 -7.81 4.93 1.67
CA ILE A 111 -7.81 6.38 1.96
C ILE A 111 -8.85 7.14 1.15
N ASN A 112 -9.12 6.75 -0.09
CA ASN A 112 -10.20 7.34 -0.87
C ASN A 112 -11.58 7.04 -0.26
N ASP A 113 -11.82 5.80 0.18
CA ASP A 113 -13.03 5.43 0.91
C ASP A 113 -13.15 6.22 2.22
N ALA A 114 -12.04 6.35 2.96
CA ALA A 114 -11.98 7.15 4.17
C ALA A 114 -12.42 8.60 3.94
N ARG A 115 -12.00 9.20 2.84
CA ARG A 115 -12.39 10.59 2.50
C ARG A 115 -13.90 10.70 2.32
N ILE A 116 -14.54 9.74 1.67
CA ILE A 116 -15.99 9.71 1.45
C ILE A 116 -16.71 9.58 2.79
N PHE A 117 -16.35 8.59 3.61
CA PHE A 117 -17.03 8.34 4.89
C PHE A 117 -16.79 9.46 5.92
N LEU A 118 -15.63 10.11 5.91
CA LEU A 118 -15.37 11.29 6.74
C LEU A 118 -16.28 12.46 6.38
N ILE A 119 -16.51 12.70 5.09
CA ILE A 119 -17.45 13.73 4.62
C ILE A 119 -18.87 13.43 5.10
N GLN A 120 -19.28 12.16 5.05
CA GLN A 120 -20.57 11.69 5.55
C GLN A 120 -20.70 11.77 7.07
N GLY A 121 -19.61 12.02 7.77
CA GLY A 121 -19.59 12.24 9.22
C GLY A 121 -19.38 11.01 10.07
N MET A 122 -18.89 9.91 9.48
CA MET A 122 -18.58 8.69 10.22
C MET A 122 -17.56 8.95 11.32
N ASP A 123 -17.69 8.25 12.44
CA ASP A 123 -16.74 8.29 13.55
C ASP A 123 -15.36 7.76 13.10
N ILE A 124 -14.31 8.46 13.52
CA ILE A 124 -12.95 8.17 13.04
C ILE A 124 -12.44 6.82 13.58
N ALA A 125 -12.79 6.45 14.81
CA ALA A 125 -12.37 5.19 15.38
C ALA A 125 -13.08 4.02 14.69
N GLN A 126 -14.40 4.13 14.51
CA GLN A 126 -15.18 3.16 13.75
C GLN A 126 -14.67 3.01 12.32
N LEU A 127 -14.38 4.14 11.64
CA LEU A 127 -13.87 4.16 10.29
C LEU A 127 -12.52 3.44 10.16
N SER A 128 -11.61 3.68 11.09
CA SER A 128 -10.29 3.02 11.07
C SER A 128 -10.41 1.50 11.13
N TYR A 129 -11.30 0.97 11.97
CA TYR A 129 -11.60 -0.45 12.06
C TYR A 129 -12.25 -1.00 10.79
N MET A 130 -13.27 -0.32 10.29
CA MET A 130 -13.99 -0.72 9.09
C MET A 130 -13.07 -0.83 7.87
N LEU A 131 -12.11 0.06 7.75
CA LEU A 131 -11.14 0.05 6.65
C LEU A 131 -9.96 -0.92 6.85
N GLY A 132 -9.93 -1.68 7.94
CA GLY A 132 -8.93 -2.71 8.21
C GLY A 132 -7.58 -2.18 8.71
N PHE A 133 -7.53 -0.95 9.27
CA PHE A 133 -6.32 -0.47 9.92
C PHE A 133 -6.11 -1.14 11.27
N SER A 134 -4.86 -1.40 11.64
CA SER A 134 -4.50 -2.03 12.91
C SER A 134 -4.99 -1.24 14.14
N ASP A 135 -4.95 0.07 14.04
CA ASP A 135 -5.40 1.01 15.07
C ASP A 135 -5.66 2.40 14.48
N GLN A 136 -6.30 3.26 15.28
CA GLN A 136 -6.62 4.63 14.90
C GLN A 136 -5.36 5.49 14.66
N SER A 137 -4.26 5.23 15.37
CA SER A 137 -3.02 6.01 15.23
C SER A 137 -2.35 5.69 13.90
N HIS A 138 -2.34 4.43 13.50
CA HIS A 138 -1.90 4.00 12.17
C HIS A 138 -2.73 4.68 11.07
N PHE A 139 -4.06 4.60 11.16
CA PHE A 139 -4.95 5.31 10.23
C PHE A 139 -4.64 6.80 10.13
N HIS A 140 -4.47 7.48 11.28
CA HIS A 140 -4.16 8.92 11.31
C HIS A 140 -2.84 9.26 10.59
N ARG A 141 -1.78 8.48 10.82
CA ARG A 141 -0.48 8.69 10.14
C ARG A 141 -0.61 8.54 8.63
N VAL A 142 -1.22 7.45 8.21
CA VAL A 142 -1.39 7.13 6.79
C VAL A 142 -2.29 8.16 6.10
N PHE A 143 -3.43 8.50 6.69
CA PHE A 143 -4.33 9.50 6.14
C PHE A 143 -3.64 10.86 6.00
N LYS A 144 -2.92 11.30 7.05
CA LYS A 144 -2.16 12.57 7.01
C LYS A 144 -1.05 12.56 5.96
N SER A 145 -0.32 11.45 5.83
CA SER A 145 0.72 11.30 4.81
C SER A 145 0.15 11.39 3.39
N SER A 146 -1.02 10.78 3.16
CA SER A 146 -1.64 10.72 1.83
C SER A 146 -2.40 12.00 1.46
N THR A 147 -2.96 12.72 2.44
CA THR A 147 -3.86 13.86 2.19
C THR A 147 -3.31 15.22 2.63
N GLY A 148 -2.17 15.22 3.36
CA GLY A 148 -1.57 16.42 3.95
C GLY A 148 -2.28 16.93 5.21
N THR A 149 -3.42 16.34 5.63
CA THR A 149 -4.22 16.79 6.76
C THR A 149 -4.70 15.64 7.65
N THR A 150 -5.07 15.93 8.89
CA THR A 150 -5.61 14.89 9.79
C THR A 150 -7.05 14.54 9.43
N PRO A 151 -7.53 13.29 9.72
CA PRO A 151 -8.92 12.89 9.47
C PRO A 151 -9.93 13.84 10.10
N LYS A 152 -9.68 14.28 11.34
CA LYS A 152 -10.57 15.21 12.06
C LYS A 152 -10.66 16.58 11.39
N LEU A 153 -9.53 17.11 10.93
CA LEU A 153 -9.51 18.40 10.24
C LEU A 153 -10.17 18.29 8.86
N TYR A 154 -9.91 17.21 8.15
CA TYR A 154 -10.55 16.89 6.86
C TYR A 154 -12.07 16.83 7.01
N GLN A 155 -12.57 16.08 7.98
CA GLN A 155 -14.00 15.96 8.28
C GLN A 155 -14.63 17.32 8.59
N LYS A 156 -14.00 18.14 9.45
CA LYS A 156 -14.49 19.47 9.83
C LYS A 156 -14.60 20.43 8.63
N GLN A 157 -13.58 20.46 7.80
CA GLN A 157 -13.53 21.33 6.61
C GLN A 157 -14.63 21.01 5.61
N HIS A 158 -14.86 19.72 5.33
CA HIS A 158 -15.84 19.31 4.31
C HIS A 158 -17.29 19.31 4.81
N ARG A 159 -17.51 19.06 6.10
CA ARG A 159 -18.86 19.24 6.70
C ARG A 159 -19.35 20.68 6.64
N ALA A 160 -18.45 21.65 6.84
CA ALA A 160 -18.80 23.06 6.74
C ALA A 160 -19.22 23.49 5.32
N ILE A 161 -18.78 22.77 4.30
CA ILE A 161 -19.16 23.03 2.90
C ILE A 161 -20.58 22.48 2.64
N LEU A 162 -20.89 21.27 3.09
CA LEU A 162 -22.21 20.64 2.90
C LEU A 162 -23.34 21.33 3.68
N SER A 163 -23.04 21.98 4.80
CA SER A 163 -24.05 22.70 5.59
C SER A 163 -24.40 24.08 5.01
N LYS A 164 -23.73 24.52 3.95
CA LYS A 164 -23.95 25.82 3.27
C LYS A 164 -24.64 25.69 1.90
N SER A 165 -24.90 24.44 1.48
CA SER A 165 -25.67 24.11 0.26
C SER A 165 -27.07 23.71 0.60
#